data_1f1f59a960a2a197544a531144ae88ec
#
_entry.id   1f1f59a960a2a197544a531144ae88ec
#
_cell.length_a   1.000
_cell.length_b   1.000
_cell.length_c   1.000
_cell.angle_alpha   90.00
_cell.angle_beta   90.00
_cell.angle_gamma   90.00
#
_symmetry.space_group_name_H-M   'P 1'
#
loop_
_entity.id
_entity.type
_entity.pdbx_description
1 polymer ?
#
loop_
_entity_poly.entity_id
_entity_poly.type
_entity_poly.pdbx_seq_one_letter_code
_entity_poly.pdbx_strand_id
1 'polypeptide(L)'
;KSGIDRGVTNIRNTGSPHWRRWLTSENRCLVPLTSFAEPAGKGKGNAWFRIADGRPAMFAGLWVSGWTSIRKLKDGETTDDLYGFLTTEPNAEIAEVHPKAMPVILTDPVEWEAWLTADWANAKALQRPLADGSLVRDERE
;
A
#
# COMPACT_ATOMS: atom_id res chain seq x y z
N LYS A 1 11.81 22.31 14.50
CA LYS A 1 10.83 21.31 13.98
C LYS A 1 9.59 22.09 13.56
N SER A 2 9.14 21.93 12.33
CA SER A 2 8.04 22.71 11.74
C SER A 2 6.66 22.35 12.30
N GLY A 3 6.54 21.31 13.11
CA GLY A 3 5.25 20.80 13.59
C GLY A 3 4.38 20.15 12.49
N ILE A 4 4.87 20.09 11.25
CA ILE A 4 4.14 19.51 10.12
C ILE A 4 4.36 18.00 10.09
N ASP A 5 3.26 17.25 10.10
CA ASP A 5 3.22 15.82 9.83
C ASP A 5 2.84 15.59 8.37
N ARG A 6 3.81 15.27 7.54
CA ARG A 6 3.59 14.98 6.11
C ARG A 6 2.93 13.62 5.86
N GLY A 7 2.86 12.80 6.90
CA GLY A 7 2.32 11.45 6.84
C GLY A 7 3.22 10.45 6.14
N VAL A 8 2.89 9.19 6.34
CA VAL A 8 3.53 8.06 5.66
C VAL A 8 2.44 7.27 4.96
N THR A 9 2.50 7.21 3.64
CA THR A 9 1.53 6.48 2.82
C THR A 9 2.01 5.08 2.43
N ASN A 10 3.32 4.84 2.50
CA ASN A 10 3.95 3.58 2.13
C ASN A 10 4.58 2.94 3.36
N ILE A 11 4.11 1.75 3.72
CA ILE A 11 4.49 1.06 4.95
C ILE A 11 5.32 -0.15 4.58
N ARG A 12 6.65 -0.04 4.72
CA ARG A 12 7.58 -1.12 4.34
C ARG A 12 8.10 -1.89 5.55
N ASN A 13 8.65 -1.19 6.51
CA ASN A 13 9.31 -1.81 7.66
C ASN A 13 8.30 -2.08 8.78
N THR A 14 7.52 -3.14 8.63
CA THR A 14 6.53 -3.54 9.64
C THR A 14 7.17 -4.11 10.91
N GLY A 15 8.46 -4.39 10.90
CA GLY A 15 9.22 -4.76 12.11
C GLY A 15 9.50 -3.55 13.02
N SER A 16 9.34 -2.33 12.53
CA SER A 16 9.55 -1.12 13.32
C SER A 16 8.52 -1.02 14.45
N PRO A 17 8.94 -0.66 15.68
CA PRO A 17 8.01 -0.41 16.78
C PRO A 17 6.94 0.64 16.47
N HIS A 18 7.24 1.57 15.55
CA HIS A 18 6.30 2.61 15.13
C HIS A 18 4.96 2.04 14.64
N TRP A 19 5.00 0.93 13.87
CA TRP A 19 3.81 0.33 13.27
C TRP A 19 3.09 -0.68 14.16
N ARG A 20 3.74 -1.18 15.20
CA ARG A 20 3.28 -2.33 16.00
C ARG A 20 1.82 -2.21 16.46
N ARG A 21 1.41 -1.05 16.93
CA ARG A 21 0.06 -0.83 17.44
C ARG A 21 -1.04 -0.90 16.38
N TRP A 22 -0.68 -0.75 15.10
CA TRP A 22 -1.64 -0.75 13.99
C TRP A 22 -1.58 -2.03 13.15
N LEU A 23 -0.76 -2.99 13.52
CA LEU A 23 -0.65 -4.26 12.80
C LEU A 23 -1.73 -5.27 13.19
N THR A 24 -2.54 -4.97 14.20
CA THR A 24 -3.65 -5.81 14.64
C THR A 24 -4.76 -5.84 13.59
N SER A 25 -5.61 -6.86 13.63
CA SER A 25 -6.73 -7.00 12.70
C SER A 25 -7.67 -5.79 12.68
N GLU A 26 -7.82 -5.09 13.81
CA GLU A 26 -8.66 -3.90 13.94
C GLU A 26 -8.18 -2.73 13.08
N ASN A 27 -6.89 -2.66 12.79
CA ASN A 27 -6.29 -1.57 12.03
C ASN A 27 -5.84 -2.00 10.62
N ARG A 28 -6.10 -3.23 10.23
CA ARG A 28 -5.83 -3.68 8.86
C ARG A 28 -7.06 -3.47 7.99
N CYS A 29 -6.83 -3.06 6.76
CA CYS A 29 -7.89 -2.80 5.79
C CYS A 29 -7.49 -3.29 4.40
N LEU A 30 -8.49 -3.38 3.53
CA LEU A 30 -8.32 -3.70 2.11
C LEU A 30 -8.85 -2.53 1.30
N VAL A 31 -8.11 -2.17 0.24
CA VAL A 31 -8.52 -1.11 -0.68
C VAL A 31 -8.63 -1.70 -2.09
N PRO A 32 -9.84 -1.75 -2.67
CA PRO A 32 -10.01 -2.30 -4.01
C PRO A 32 -9.32 -1.45 -5.07
N LEU A 33 -8.79 -2.11 -6.09
CA LEU A 33 -8.16 -1.45 -7.21
C LEU A 33 -8.54 -2.10 -8.53
N THR A 34 -8.53 -1.31 -9.60
CA THR A 34 -8.60 -1.78 -10.98
C THR A 34 -7.26 -1.60 -11.68
N SER A 35 -6.56 -0.53 -11.34
CA SER A 35 -5.21 -0.23 -11.85
C SER A 35 -4.50 0.67 -10.85
N PHE A 36 -3.18 0.76 -10.98
CA PHE A 36 -2.36 1.64 -10.16
C PHE A 36 -1.18 2.16 -10.97
N ALA A 37 -0.60 3.26 -10.50
CA ALA A 37 0.52 3.92 -11.14
C ALA A 37 1.78 3.85 -10.29
N GLU A 38 2.90 3.63 -10.98
CA GLU A 38 4.24 3.76 -10.41
C GLU A 38 5.00 4.87 -11.14
N PRO A 39 5.73 5.73 -10.44
CA PRO A 39 6.56 6.73 -11.11
C PRO A 39 7.59 6.07 -12.02
N ALA A 40 7.62 6.48 -13.28
CA ALA A 40 8.53 5.92 -14.28
C ALA A 40 9.93 6.57 -14.25
N GLY A 41 10.18 7.44 -13.26
CA GLY A 41 11.42 8.18 -13.12
C GLY A 41 11.24 9.67 -13.38
N LYS A 42 12.27 10.45 -13.03
CA LYS A 42 12.22 11.91 -13.14
C LYS A 42 11.88 12.36 -14.56
N GLY A 43 10.78 13.09 -14.72
CA GLY A 43 10.35 13.62 -16.00
C GLY A 43 9.70 12.62 -16.96
N LYS A 44 9.50 11.37 -16.54
CA LYS A 44 8.91 10.32 -17.39
C LYS A 44 7.44 10.01 -17.10
N GLY A 45 6.82 10.73 -16.15
CA GLY A 45 5.43 10.50 -15.76
C GLY A 45 5.24 9.20 -15.00
N ASN A 46 4.09 8.59 -15.16
CA ASN A 46 3.69 7.36 -14.47
C ASN A 46 3.54 6.20 -15.44
N ALA A 47 3.92 5.02 -14.98
CA ALA A 47 3.58 3.76 -15.63
C ALA A 47 2.37 3.15 -14.92
N TRP A 48 1.35 2.78 -15.66
CA TRP A 48 0.15 2.17 -15.11
C TRP A 48 0.15 0.66 -15.29
N PHE A 49 -0.38 -0.03 -14.28
CA PHE A 49 -0.45 -1.49 -14.25
C PHE A 49 -1.84 -1.96 -13.85
N ARG A 50 -2.21 -3.13 -14.34
CA ARG A 50 -3.42 -3.85 -13.93
C ARG A 50 -3.13 -5.34 -13.78
N ILE A 51 -4.05 -6.06 -13.15
CA ILE A 51 -3.94 -7.52 -13.04
C ILE A 51 -4.13 -8.12 -14.44
N ALA A 52 -3.22 -9.01 -14.85
CA ALA A 52 -3.17 -9.54 -16.20
C ALA A 52 -4.46 -10.24 -16.63
N ASP A 53 -5.04 -11.07 -15.75
CA ASP A 53 -6.27 -11.81 -16.02
C ASP A 53 -7.54 -11.08 -15.59
N GLY A 54 -7.42 -9.85 -15.08
CA GLY A 54 -8.55 -9.00 -14.71
C GLY A 54 -9.30 -9.40 -13.44
N ARG A 55 -8.77 -10.36 -12.67
CA ARG A 55 -9.42 -10.75 -11.41
C ARG A 55 -9.43 -9.60 -10.40
N PRO A 56 -10.40 -9.60 -9.45
CA PRO A 56 -10.44 -8.60 -8.39
C PRO A 56 -9.16 -8.58 -7.57
N ALA A 57 -8.73 -7.39 -7.21
CA ALA A 57 -7.51 -7.18 -6.45
C ALA A 57 -7.71 -6.12 -5.36
N MET A 58 -6.99 -6.29 -4.26
CA MET A 58 -7.01 -5.38 -3.12
C MET A 58 -5.59 -5.02 -2.72
N PHE A 59 -5.35 -3.75 -2.40
CA PHE A 59 -4.17 -3.37 -1.65
C PHE A 59 -4.34 -3.78 -0.18
N ALA A 60 -3.29 -4.33 0.41
CA ALA A 60 -3.24 -4.54 1.85
C ALA A 60 -2.83 -3.24 2.53
N GLY A 61 -3.64 -2.75 3.43
CA GLY A 61 -3.43 -1.46 4.09
C GLY A 61 -3.58 -1.51 5.61
N LEU A 62 -3.18 -0.42 6.22
CA LEU A 62 -3.45 -0.10 7.63
C LEU A 62 -4.23 1.20 7.67
N TRP A 63 -5.08 1.35 8.66
CA TRP A 63 -5.84 2.58 8.86
C TRP A 63 -5.88 2.98 10.34
N VAL A 64 -6.13 4.26 10.56
CA VAL A 64 -6.28 4.84 11.90
C VAL A 64 -7.40 5.88 11.85
N SER A 65 -8.26 5.88 12.86
CA SER A 65 -9.32 6.87 12.97
C SER A 65 -8.89 8.04 13.85
N GLY A 66 -9.44 9.22 13.55
CA GLY A 66 -9.33 10.40 14.41
C GLY A 66 -7.89 10.88 14.65
N TRP A 67 -7.02 10.79 13.66
CA TRP A 67 -5.64 11.26 13.78
C TRP A 67 -5.56 12.77 13.65
N THR A 68 -5.06 13.43 14.67
CA THR A 68 -4.91 14.88 14.70
C THR A 68 -3.48 15.26 14.33
N SER A 69 -3.33 16.10 13.30
CA SER A 69 -2.02 16.54 12.82
C SER A 69 -2.12 17.85 12.02
N ILE A 70 -0.98 18.45 11.76
CA ILE A 70 -0.86 19.59 10.84
C ILE A 70 -0.21 19.07 9.55
N ARG A 71 -1.02 18.90 8.51
CA ARG A 71 -0.56 18.43 7.19
C ARG A 71 -0.03 19.57 6.33
N LYS A 72 -0.74 20.69 6.36
CA LYS A 72 -0.38 21.91 5.64
C LYS A 72 -0.56 23.09 6.59
N LEU A 73 0.39 23.99 6.62
CA LEU A 73 0.31 25.17 7.50
C LEU A 73 -0.94 25.99 7.25
N LYS A 74 -1.37 26.12 6.00
CA LYS A 74 -2.56 26.91 5.62
C LYS A 74 -3.86 26.36 6.19
N ASP A 75 -3.94 25.05 6.40
CA ASP A 75 -5.16 24.38 6.89
C ASP A 75 -5.16 24.23 8.42
N GLY A 76 -4.03 24.52 9.08
CA GLY A 76 -3.87 24.34 10.52
C GLY A 76 -3.98 22.88 10.95
N GLU A 77 -4.39 22.66 12.20
CA GLU A 77 -4.60 21.34 12.75
C GLU A 77 -5.90 20.73 12.21
N THR A 78 -5.81 19.47 11.72
CA THR A 78 -6.96 18.71 11.26
C THR A 78 -7.01 17.35 11.94
N THR A 79 -8.22 16.78 12.05
CA THR A 79 -8.44 15.44 12.60
C THR A 79 -9.10 14.60 11.52
N ASP A 80 -8.43 13.55 11.08
CA ASP A 80 -8.83 12.75 9.93
C ASP A 80 -8.70 11.26 10.19
N ASP A 81 -9.47 10.48 9.47
CA ASP A 81 -9.23 9.06 9.32
C ASP A 81 -8.19 8.87 8.21
N LEU A 82 -7.14 8.13 8.51
CA LEU A 82 -6.02 7.95 7.60
C LEU A 82 -5.80 6.48 7.27
N TYR A 83 -5.33 6.20 6.07
CA TYR A 83 -4.88 4.88 5.70
C TYR A 83 -3.63 4.95 4.85
N GLY A 84 -2.86 3.86 4.86
CA GLY A 84 -1.67 3.71 4.04
C GLY A 84 -1.55 2.28 3.53
N PHE A 85 -0.74 2.08 2.51
CA PHE A 85 -0.54 0.78 1.88
C PHE A 85 0.76 0.14 2.34
N LEU A 86 0.74 -1.17 2.57
CA LEU A 86 1.97 -1.92 2.73
C LEU A 86 2.69 -2.00 1.39
N THR A 87 4.01 -1.92 1.46
CA THR A 87 4.89 -2.10 0.30
C THR A 87 5.85 -3.26 0.56
N THR A 88 6.38 -3.80 -0.51
CA THR A 88 7.31 -4.92 -0.53
C THR A 88 8.33 -4.72 -1.65
N GLU A 89 9.30 -5.63 -1.78
CA GLU A 89 10.18 -5.63 -2.95
C GLU A 89 9.36 -5.81 -4.23
N PRO A 90 9.79 -5.26 -5.36
CA PRO A 90 9.06 -5.35 -6.61
C PRO A 90 9.16 -6.75 -7.23
N ASN A 91 8.10 -7.17 -7.94
CA ASN A 91 8.20 -8.28 -8.86
C ASN A 91 8.88 -7.84 -10.16
N ALA A 92 9.03 -8.75 -11.12
CA ALA A 92 9.78 -8.48 -12.36
C ALA A 92 9.21 -7.29 -13.15
N GLU A 93 7.86 -7.21 -13.30
CA GLU A 93 7.21 -6.15 -14.07
C GLU A 93 7.39 -4.77 -13.44
N ILE A 94 7.26 -4.68 -12.14
CA ILE A 94 7.41 -3.41 -11.42
C ILE A 94 8.89 -2.99 -11.37
N ALA A 95 9.81 -3.94 -11.19
CA ALA A 95 11.23 -3.65 -11.10
C ALA A 95 11.78 -2.90 -12.31
N GLU A 96 11.20 -3.10 -13.49
CA GLU A 96 11.58 -2.38 -14.71
C GLU A 96 11.33 -0.87 -14.60
N VAL A 97 10.37 -0.47 -13.79
CA VAL A 97 9.94 0.93 -13.63
C VAL A 97 10.38 1.49 -12.29
N HIS A 98 10.16 0.74 -11.23
CA HIS A 98 10.42 1.15 -9.85
C HIS A 98 11.15 0.03 -9.10
N PRO A 99 12.50 0.02 -9.14
CA PRO A 99 13.30 -1.11 -8.65
C PRO A 99 13.33 -1.24 -7.11
N LYS A 100 12.73 -0.32 -6.37
CA LYS A 100 12.83 -0.31 -4.90
C LYS A 100 11.64 -0.94 -4.20
N ALA A 101 10.44 -0.81 -4.76
CA ALA A 101 9.22 -1.25 -4.06
C ALA A 101 8.04 -1.41 -4.99
N MET A 102 7.05 -2.18 -4.52
CA MET A 102 5.71 -2.22 -5.09
C MET A 102 4.69 -2.32 -3.95
N PRO A 103 3.42 -1.94 -4.18
CA PRO A 103 2.38 -2.17 -3.18
C PRO A 103 2.13 -3.66 -2.98
N VAL A 104 1.73 -4.05 -1.77
CA VAL A 104 1.25 -5.41 -1.48
C VAL A 104 -0.16 -5.54 -2.03
N ILE A 105 -0.35 -6.45 -2.98
CA ILE A 105 -1.62 -6.71 -3.67
C ILE A 105 -2.06 -8.13 -3.41
N LEU A 106 -3.32 -8.30 -3.01
CA LEU A 106 -3.93 -9.58 -2.71
C LEU A 106 -5.05 -9.85 -3.72
N THR A 107 -4.97 -10.99 -4.41
CA THR A 107 -5.92 -11.36 -5.47
C THR A 107 -6.77 -12.58 -5.13
N ASP A 108 -6.51 -13.23 -4.00
CA ASP A 108 -7.25 -14.40 -3.53
C ASP A 108 -8.15 -14.00 -2.36
N PRO A 109 -9.48 -14.28 -2.42
CA PRO A 109 -10.39 -14.01 -1.32
C PRO A 109 -9.97 -14.63 0.02
N VAL A 110 -9.30 -15.77 0.01
CA VAL A 110 -8.75 -16.39 1.23
C VAL A 110 -7.68 -15.49 1.86
N GLU A 111 -6.84 -14.87 1.04
CA GLU A 111 -5.84 -13.93 1.52
C GLU A 111 -6.49 -12.64 2.04
N TRP A 112 -7.58 -12.18 1.43
CA TRP A 112 -8.32 -11.01 1.92
C TRP A 112 -8.85 -11.27 3.33
N GLU A 113 -9.46 -12.43 3.55
CA GLU A 113 -9.97 -12.80 4.86
C GLU A 113 -8.84 -12.91 5.88
N ALA A 114 -7.74 -13.56 5.52
CA ALA A 114 -6.57 -13.68 6.39
C ALA A 114 -5.98 -12.32 6.76
N TRP A 115 -5.91 -11.39 5.80
CA TRP A 115 -5.44 -10.03 6.08
C TRP A 115 -6.31 -9.32 7.10
N LEU A 116 -7.63 -9.49 7.01
CA LEU A 116 -8.59 -8.82 7.89
C LEU A 116 -8.74 -9.48 9.27
N THR A 117 -8.46 -10.78 9.40
CA THR A 117 -8.84 -11.55 10.59
C THR A 117 -7.71 -12.31 11.28
N ALA A 118 -6.66 -12.69 10.57
CA ALA A 118 -5.56 -13.48 11.16
C ALA A 118 -4.75 -12.65 12.17
N ASP A 119 -4.06 -13.32 13.09
CA ASP A 119 -3.08 -12.62 13.92
C ASP A 119 -1.91 -12.12 13.04
N TRP A 120 -1.16 -11.15 13.54
CA TRP A 120 -0.06 -10.58 12.77
C TRP A 120 1.02 -11.61 12.43
N ALA A 121 1.27 -12.58 13.31
CA ALA A 121 2.25 -13.62 13.07
C ALA A 121 1.96 -14.39 11.76
N ASN A 122 0.69 -14.56 11.41
CA ASN A 122 0.25 -15.19 10.17
C ASN A 122 0.04 -14.17 9.04
N ALA A 123 -0.60 -13.04 9.34
CA ALA A 123 -0.89 -12.01 8.32
C ALA A 123 0.37 -11.41 7.69
N LYS A 124 1.46 -11.31 8.44
CA LYS A 124 2.72 -10.73 7.92
C LYS A 124 3.28 -11.47 6.71
N ALA A 125 2.95 -12.75 6.53
CA ALA A 125 3.38 -13.52 5.36
C ALA A 125 2.76 -13.01 4.05
N LEU A 126 1.68 -12.22 4.12
CA LEU A 126 1.05 -11.60 2.96
C LEU A 126 1.79 -10.35 2.47
N GLN A 127 2.75 -9.84 3.24
CA GLN A 127 3.63 -8.75 2.82
C GLN A 127 4.72 -9.31 1.90
N ARG A 128 4.35 -9.56 0.67
CA ARG A 128 5.21 -10.16 -0.35
C ARG A 128 4.79 -9.64 -1.73
N PRO A 129 5.67 -9.66 -2.76
CA PRO A 129 5.29 -9.26 -4.11
C PRO A 129 4.28 -10.23 -4.72
N LEU A 130 3.49 -9.76 -5.67
CA LEU A 130 2.76 -10.64 -6.57
C LEU A 130 3.75 -11.47 -7.38
N ALA A 131 3.36 -12.69 -7.73
CA ALA A 131 4.16 -13.54 -8.61
C ALA A 131 4.45 -12.82 -9.94
N ASP A 132 5.64 -13.06 -10.50
CA ASP A 132 6.00 -12.54 -11.81
C ASP A 132 4.98 -13.01 -12.85
N GLY A 133 4.61 -12.11 -13.77
CA GLY A 133 3.59 -12.36 -14.77
C GLY A 133 2.18 -11.99 -14.35
N SER A 134 1.96 -11.58 -13.10
CA SER A 134 0.64 -11.20 -12.59
C SER A 134 0.15 -9.84 -13.08
N LEU A 135 1.05 -8.97 -13.48
CA LEU A 135 0.74 -7.58 -13.85
C LEU A 135 1.10 -7.32 -15.32
N VAL A 136 0.28 -6.52 -15.97
CA VAL A 136 0.57 -6.00 -17.31
C VAL A 136 0.42 -4.49 -17.32
N ARG A 137 1.10 -3.86 -18.29
CA ARG A 137 0.93 -2.43 -18.53
C ARG A 137 -0.50 -2.13 -18.92
N ASP A 138 -1.04 -1.11 -18.26
CA ASP A 138 -2.34 -0.54 -18.59
C ASP A 138 -2.06 0.76 -19.37
N GLU A 139 -2.09 0.69 -20.69
CA GLU A 139 -1.82 1.85 -21.51
C GLU A 139 -2.96 2.84 -21.42
N ARG A 140 -2.63 4.05 -20.99
CA ARG A 140 -3.58 5.16 -20.90
C ARG A 140 -3.12 6.29 -21.78
N GLU A 141 -4.03 6.80 -22.55
CA GLU A 141 -3.83 7.99 -23.36
C GLU A 141 -3.80 9.25 -22.49
#